data_ccc50844a7595f0cce28e4d1d90ae4c0
#
_entry.id   ccc50844a7595f0cce28e4d1d90ae4c0
#
_cell.length_a   1.000
_cell.length_b   1.000
_cell.length_c   1.000
_cell.angle_alpha   90.00
_cell.angle_beta   90.00
_cell.angle_gamma   90.00
#
_symmetry.space_group_name_H-M   'P 1'
#
loop_
_entity.id
_entity.type
_entity.pdbx_description
1 polymer ?
#
loop_
_entity_poly.entity_id
_entity_poly.type
_entity_poly.pdbx_seq_one_letter_code
_entity_poly.pdbx_strand_id
1 'polypeptide(L)'
;MDPSRKRAIRLTVALTAALLLASALAYTSFSAGRDELTASALLRQAVPGKSYILAGTVISQQREGDALLFRVRDPKLHMSVPVRYTGIVPDPFAVGRGVLVTVHEQGTNPQFVGEQDSLTTKCPSKYQAAAGSSY
;
A
#
# COMPACT_ATOMS: atom_id res chain seq x y z
N MET A 1 -6.80 45.81 29.96
CA MET A 1 -6.93 44.35 29.95
C MET A 1 -6.17 43.80 31.15
N ASP A 2 -6.84 42.98 31.91
CA ASP A 2 -6.21 42.36 33.07
C ASP A 2 -5.10 41.39 32.67
N PRO A 3 -4.00 41.33 33.40
CA PRO A 3 -2.91 40.41 33.09
C PRO A 3 -3.34 38.95 33.10
N SER A 4 -4.35 38.60 33.87
CA SER A 4 -4.93 37.25 33.91
C SER A 4 -5.65 36.89 32.58
N ARG A 5 -6.33 37.85 32.01
CA ARG A 5 -6.97 37.64 30.67
C ARG A 5 -5.95 37.44 29.58
N LYS A 6 -4.86 38.20 29.59
CA LYS A 6 -3.79 38.05 28.62
C LYS A 6 -3.14 36.69 28.71
N ARG A 7 -2.93 36.20 29.93
CA ARG A 7 -2.42 34.84 30.15
C ARG A 7 -3.37 33.76 29.66
N ALA A 8 -4.65 33.92 29.95
CA ALA A 8 -5.68 32.99 29.51
C ALA A 8 -5.78 32.93 27.99
N ILE A 9 -5.74 34.08 27.33
CA ILE A 9 -5.76 34.15 25.87
C ILE A 9 -4.52 33.48 25.25
N ARG A 10 -3.34 33.74 25.81
CA ARG A 10 -2.11 33.10 25.33
C ARG A 10 -2.15 31.59 25.52
N LEU A 11 -2.66 31.12 26.65
CA LEU A 11 -2.78 29.70 26.93
C LEU A 11 -3.79 29.02 25.98
N THR A 12 -4.94 29.66 25.74
CA THR A 12 -5.93 29.12 24.81
C THR A 12 -5.40 29.08 23.38
N VAL A 13 -4.72 30.13 22.93
CA VAL A 13 -4.11 30.16 21.60
C VAL A 13 -3.03 29.08 21.48
N ALA A 14 -2.17 28.92 22.49
CA ALA A 14 -1.14 27.90 22.50
C ALA A 14 -1.76 26.48 22.47
N LEU A 15 -2.79 26.24 23.25
CA LEU A 15 -3.48 24.96 23.28
C LEU A 15 -4.16 24.62 21.95
N THR A 16 -4.87 25.59 21.34
CA THR A 16 -5.49 25.37 20.03
C THR A 16 -4.44 25.13 18.94
N ALA A 17 -3.34 25.87 18.95
CA ALA A 17 -2.26 25.64 18.01
C ALA A 17 -1.64 24.25 18.19
N ALA A 18 -1.41 23.82 19.43
CA ALA A 18 -0.88 22.50 19.73
C ALA A 18 -1.83 21.39 19.28
N LEU A 19 -3.13 21.55 19.51
CA LEU A 19 -4.13 20.57 19.07
C LEU A 19 -4.21 20.48 17.54
N LEU A 20 -4.14 21.62 16.86
CA LEU A 20 -4.13 21.63 15.39
C LEU A 20 -2.88 20.95 14.82
N LEU A 21 -1.73 21.23 15.41
CA LEU A 21 -0.49 20.57 15.00
C LEU A 21 -0.53 19.07 15.27
N ALA A 22 -1.01 18.66 16.44
CA ALA A 22 -1.12 17.26 16.79
C ALA A 22 -2.09 16.52 15.85
N SER A 23 -3.23 17.13 15.52
CA SER A 23 -4.18 16.53 14.59
C SER A 23 -3.64 16.46 13.16
N ALA A 24 -2.90 17.47 12.71
CA ALA A 24 -2.25 17.46 11.41
C ALA A 24 -1.19 16.36 11.33
N LEU A 25 -0.37 16.21 12.38
CA LEU A 25 0.63 15.15 12.46
C LEU A 25 0.01 13.77 12.49
N ALA A 26 -1.05 13.60 13.26
CA ALA A 26 -1.79 12.33 13.30
C ALA A 26 -2.38 12.00 11.92
N TYR A 27 -2.96 12.99 11.26
CA TYR A 27 -3.53 12.80 9.93
C TYR A 27 -2.46 12.40 8.92
N THR A 28 -1.31 13.09 8.89
CA THR A 28 -0.23 12.75 7.98
C THR A 28 0.38 11.39 8.28
N SER A 29 0.49 11.02 9.56
CA SER A 29 0.98 9.70 9.95
C SER A 29 0.05 8.59 9.47
N PHE A 30 -1.26 8.81 9.58
CA PHE A 30 -2.23 7.86 9.06
C PHE A 30 -2.22 7.77 7.54
N SER A 31 -2.01 8.90 6.87
CA SER A 31 -2.00 8.94 5.41
C SER A 31 -0.68 8.44 4.82
N ALA A 32 0.41 8.57 5.53
CA ALA A 32 1.73 8.16 5.05
C ALA A 32 1.96 6.65 5.18
N GLY A 33 1.27 5.99 6.12
CA GLY A 33 1.30 4.54 6.24
C GLY A 33 0.40 3.92 5.19
N ARG A 34 0.94 3.74 3.99
CA ARG A 34 0.26 2.88 3.02
C ARG A 34 0.51 1.45 3.47
N ASP A 35 -0.44 0.94 4.23
CA ASP A 35 -0.36 -0.44 4.68
C ASP A 35 -0.43 -1.37 3.47
N GLU A 36 0.41 -2.38 3.49
CA GLU A 36 0.35 -3.43 2.50
C GLU A 36 -0.97 -4.18 2.65
N LEU A 37 -1.73 -4.23 1.58
CA LEU A 37 -3.01 -4.93 1.57
C LEU A 37 -2.87 -6.27 0.87
N THR A 38 -3.56 -7.25 1.40
CA THR A 38 -3.73 -8.53 0.72
C THR A 38 -4.79 -8.41 -0.37
N ALA A 39 -4.87 -9.39 -1.25
CA ALA A 39 -5.86 -9.39 -2.33
C ALA A 39 -7.30 -9.30 -1.78
N SER A 40 -7.60 -10.02 -0.72
CA SER A 40 -8.92 -9.99 -0.10
C SER A 40 -9.24 -8.63 0.52
N ALA A 41 -8.27 -8.04 1.20
CA ALA A 41 -8.44 -6.71 1.80
C ALA A 41 -8.63 -5.65 0.72
N LEU A 42 -7.87 -5.72 -0.36
CA LEU A 42 -7.99 -4.81 -1.49
C LEU A 42 -9.38 -4.88 -2.11
N LEU A 43 -9.91 -6.07 -2.33
CA LEU A 43 -11.24 -6.25 -2.89
C LEU A 43 -12.34 -5.66 -2.01
N ARG A 44 -12.14 -5.65 -0.69
CA ARG A 44 -13.11 -5.09 0.24
C ARG A 44 -13.00 -3.58 0.41
N GLN A 45 -11.79 -3.04 0.31
CA GLN A 45 -11.50 -1.65 0.66
C GLN A 45 -11.24 -0.75 -0.53
N ALA A 46 -11.03 -1.31 -1.72
CA ALA A 46 -10.62 -0.53 -2.87
C ALA A 46 -11.67 0.51 -3.26
N VAL A 47 -11.23 1.74 -3.40
CA VAL A 47 -12.04 2.87 -3.87
C VAL A 47 -11.41 3.37 -5.17
N PRO A 48 -12.19 3.57 -6.25
CA PRO A 48 -11.64 4.11 -7.49
C PRO A 48 -10.91 5.43 -7.26
N GLY A 49 -9.76 5.58 -7.89
CA GLY A 49 -8.95 6.79 -7.78
C GLY A 49 -7.94 6.80 -6.65
N LYS A 50 -7.97 5.82 -5.75
CA LYS A 50 -6.96 5.67 -4.70
C LYS A 50 -5.95 4.61 -5.06
N SER A 51 -4.71 4.82 -4.64
CA SER A 51 -3.62 3.85 -4.83
C SER A 51 -3.42 3.04 -3.54
N TYR A 52 -3.16 1.76 -3.71
CA TYR A 52 -2.92 0.83 -2.61
C TYR A 52 -1.68 0.00 -2.91
N ILE A 53 -0.99 -0.44 -1.89
CA ILE A 53 0.12 -1.39 -2.03
C ILE A 53 -0.45 -2.80 -1.89
N LEU A 54 -0.43 -3.54 -2.97
CA LEU A 54 -0.90 -4.93 -2.99
C LEU A 54 0.28 -5.85 -2.74
N ALA A 55 0.15 -6.69 -1.73
CA ALA A 55 1.13 -7.71 -1.39
C ALA A 55 0.53 -9.10 -1.55
N GLY A 56 1.28 -10.02 -2.09
CA GLY A 56 0.81 -11.39 -2.24
C GLY A 56 1.73 -12.20 -3.14
N THR A 57 1.25 -13.35 -3.55
CA THR A 57 2.00 -14.30 -4.38
C THR A 57 1.43 -14.34 -5.79
N VAL A 58 2.29 -14.29 -6.77
CA VAL A 58 1.90 -14.41 -8.18
C VAL A 58 1.52 -15.85 -8.47
N ILE A 59 0.30 -16.07 -8.96
CA ILE A 59 -0.18 -17.41 -9.30
C ILE A 59 -0.26 -17.64 -10.80
N SER A 60 -0.31 -16.58 -11.60
CA SER A 60 -0.31 -16.68 -13.05
C SER A 60 0.23 -15.40 -13.66
N GLN A 61 0.80 -15.51 -14.84
CA GLN A 61 1.28 -14.36 -15.59
C GLN A 61 1.05 -14.59 -17.08
N GLN A 62 0.73 -13.51 -17.79
CA GLN A 62 0.53 -13.52 -19.23
C GLN A 62 0.97 -12.18 -19.79
N ARG A 63 1.68 -12.19 -20.90
CA ARG A 63 2.02 -10.96 -21.60
C ARG A 63 0.97 -10.66 -22.65
N GLU A 64 0.54 -9.42 -22.68
CA GLU A 64 -0.39 -8.92 -23.68
C GLU A 64 0.16 -7.59 -24.21
N GLY A 65 0.85 -7.67 -25.36
CA GLY A 65 1.53 -6.50 -25.91
C GLY A 65 2.61 -5.97 -24.96
N ASP A 66 2.51 -4.70 -24.60
CA ASP A 66 3.44 -4.05 -23.66
C ASP A 66 3.06 -4.29 -22.20
N ALA A 67 1.89 -4.85 -21.95
CA ALA A 67 1.38 -5.04 -20.61
C ALA A 67 1.67 -6.45 -20.10
N LEU A 68 1.97 -6.54 -18.82
CA LEU A 68 2.05 -7.81 -18.11
C LEU A 68 0.77 -7.97 -17.29
N LEU A 69 0.03 -9.01 -17.56
CA LEU A 69 -1.15 -9.38 -16.79
C LEU A 69 -0.78 -10.49 -15.82
N PHE A 70 -0.97 -10.25 -14.55
CA PHE A 70 -0.69 -11.27 -13.56
C PHE A 70 -1.75 -11.25 -12.47
N ARG A 71 -1.90 -12.36 -11.79
CA ARG A 71 -2.81 -12.48 -10.67
C ARG A 71 -2.01 -12.64 -9.38
N VAL A 72 -2.41 -11.86 -8.39
CA VAL A 72 -1.81 -11.90 -7.06
C VAL A 72 -2.80 -12.54 -6.12
N ARG A 73 -2.37 -13.57 -5.44
CA ARG A 73 -3.21 -14.32 -4.50
C ARG A 73 -2.89 -13.95 -3.07
N ASP A 74 -3.95 -13.88 -2.27
CA ASP A 74 -3.84 -13.78 -0.83
C ASP A 74 -3.29 -15.10 -0.27
N PRO A 75 -2.23 -15.09 0.52
CA PRO A 75 -1.68 -16.33 1.07
C PRO A 75 -2.62 -17.06 2.03
N LYS A 76 -3.59 -16.38 2.62
CA LYS A 76 -4.48 -16.97 3.63
C LYS A 76 -5.84 -17.36 3.09
N LEU A 77 -6.45 -16.54 2.23
CA LEU A 77 -7.85 -16.68 1.86
C LEU A 77 -8.08 -17.21 0.45
N HIS A 78 -7.04 -17.55 -0.28
CA HIS A 78 -7.11 -18.08 -1.64
C HIS A 78 -7.82 -17.17 -2.65
N MET A 79 -8.03 -15.92 -2.31
CA MET A 79 -8.56 -14.93 -3.24
C MET A 79 -7.45 -14.31 -4.06
N SER A 80 -7.72 -14.04 -5.33
CA SER A 80 -6.74 -13.44 -6.22
C SER A 80 -7.31 -12.23 -6.92
N VAL A 81 -6.42 -11.31 -7.28
CA VAL A 81 -6.76 -10.07 -7.96
C VAL A 81 -5.95 -9.98 -9.25
N PRO A 82 -6.58 -9.70 -10.40
CA PRO A 82 -5.83 -9.46 -11.62
C PRO A 82 -5.22 -8.07 -11.61
N VAL A 83 -3.96 -7.98 -12.02
CA VAL A 83 -3.23 -6.72 -12.10
C VAL A 83 -2.66 -6.57 -13.51
N ARG A 84 -2.87 -5.38 -14.09
CA ARG A 84 -2.26 -5.01 -15.36
C ARG A 84 -1.11 -4.06 -15.08
N TYR A 85 0.08 -4.41 -15.54
CA TYR A 85 1.30 -3.66 -15.27
C TYR A 85 2.06 -3.41 -16.56
N THR A 86 2.44 -2.16 -16.79
CA THR A 86 3.13 -1.75 -18.01
C THR A 86 4.56 -1.26 -17.78
N GLY A 87 5.06 -1.28 -16.55
CA GLY A 87 6.40 -0.83 -16.21
C GLY A 87 7.47 -1.89 -16.37
N ILE A 88 8.62 -1.62 -15.80
CA ILE A 88 9.76 -2.54 -15.81
C ILE A 88 9.50 -3.68 -14.85
N VAL A 89 9.63 -4.90 -15.35
CA VAL A 89 9.45 -6.12 -14.56
C VAL A 89 10.80 -6.52 -13.97
N PRO A 90 10.90 -6.68 -12.64
CA PRO A 90 12.14 -7.15 -12.04
C PRO A 90 12.54 -8.55 -12.51
N ASP A 91 13.84 -8.80 -12.63
CA ASP A 91 14.34 -10.09 -13.06
C ASP A 91 13.85 -11.27 -12.22
N PRO A 92 13.76 -11.16 -10.87
CA PRO A 92 13.28 -12.29 -10.08
C PRO A 92 11.76 -12.50 -10.14
N PHE A 93 11.02 -11.71 -10.91
CA PHE A 93 9.57 -11.89 -11.06
C PHE A 93 9.25 -13.25 -11.70
N ALA A 94 8.48 -14.04 -11.00
CA ALA A 94 8.06 -15.36 -11.49
C ALA A 94 6.80 -15.80 -10.75
N VAL A 95 6.08 -16.73 -11.34
CA VAL A 95 4.96 -17.40 -10.66
C VAL A 95 5.47 -18.10 -9.41
N GLY A 96 4.75 -17.93 -8.31
CA GLY A 96 5.15 -18.46 -7.01
C GLY A 96 5.95 -17.51 -6.15
N ARG A 97 6.34 -16.36 -6.69
CA ARG A 97 7.08 -15.35 -5.93
C ARG A 97 6.15 -14.35 -5.25
N GLY A 98 6.56 -13.89 -4.08
CA GLY A 98 5.91 -12.78 -3.41
C GLY A 98 6.23 -11.45 -4.10
N VAL A 99 5.24 -10.59 -4.26
CA VAL A 99 5.41 -9.30 -4.92
C VAL A 99 4.73 -8.21 -4.11
N LEU A 100 5.23 -7.00 -4.30
CA LEU A 100 4.60 -5.76 -3.85
C LEU A 100 4.42 -4.87 -5.06
N VAL A 101 3.22 -4.37 -5.26
CA VAL A 101 2.93 -3.47 -6.37
C VAL A 101 1.92 -2.44 -5.92
N THR A 102 2.15 -1.18 -6.31
CA THR A 102 1.16 -0.12 -6.06
C THR A 102 0.13 -0.17 -7.17
N VAL A 103 -1.12 -0.38 -6.80
CA VAL A 103 -2.23 -0.53 -7.74
C VAL A 103 -3.32 0.48 -7.46
N HIS A 104 -4.09 0.80 -8.49
CA HIS A 104 -5.31 1.57 -8.34
C HIS A 104 -6.41 0.92 -9.17
N GLU A 105 -7.63 1.06 -8.69
CA GLU A 105 -8.80 0.54 -9.40
C GLU A 105 -9.15 1.46 -10.54
N GLN A 106 -9.36 0.90 -11.72
CA GLN A 106 -9.71 1.66 -12.91
C GLN A 106 -10.96 1.07 -13.56
N GLY A 107 -11.91 1.95 -13.87
CA GLY A 107 -13.12 1.56 -14.59
C GLY A 107 -14.24 1.06 -13.68
N THR A 108 -15.30 0.57 -14.33
CA THR A 108 -16.50 0.05 -13.65
C THR A 108 -16.36 -1.41 -13.22
N ASN A 109 -15.48 -2.16 -13.87
CA ASN A 109 -15.12 -3.49 -13.43
C ASN A 109 -13.90 -3.42 -12.53
N PRO A 110 -13.80 -4.26 -11.49
CA PRO A 110 -12.64 -4.25 -10.59
C PRO A 110 -11.40 -4.72 -11.33
N GLN A 111 -10.80 -3.82 -12.09
CA GLN A 111 -9.54 -4.04 -12.75
C GLN A 111 -8.50 -3.16 -12.07
N PHE A 112 -7.45 -3.79 -11.56
CA PHE A 112 -6.38 -3.07 -10.90
C PHE A 112 -5.24 -2.86 -11.88
N VAL A 113 -4.77 -1.61 -11.94
CA VAL A 113 -3.64 -1.22 -12.78
C VAL A 113 -2.47 -0.92 -11.87
N GLY A 114 -1.35 -1.59 -12.11
CA GLY A 114 -0.11 -1.32 -11.39
C GLY A 114 0.55 -0.04 -11.87
N GLU A 115 1.00 0.77 -10.94
CA GLU A 115 1.76 1.97 -11.27
C GLU A 115 3.14 1.59 -11.78
N GLN A 116 3.67 2.38 -12.73
CA GLN A 116 4.98 2.12 -13.30
C GLN A 116 6.06 2.16 -12.22
N ASP A 117 7.01 1.25 -12.33
CA ASP A 117 8.17 1.15 -11.44
C ASP A 117 7.82 0.88 -9.98
N SER A 118 6.59 0.46 -9.70
CA SER A 118 6.16 0.10 -8.34
C SER A 118 6.25 -1.40 -8.05
N LEU A 119 6.45 -2.22 -9.07
CA LEU A 119 6.50 -3.66 -8.89
C LEU A 119 7.85 -4.08 -8.31
N THR A 120 7.81 -4.66 -7.13
CA THR A 120 8.99 -5.23 -6.49
C THR A 120 8.72 -6.66 -6.12
N THR A 121 9.74 -7.50 -6.21
CA THR A 121 9.63 -8.89 -5.79
C THR A 121 10.24 -9.04 -4.41
N LYS A 122 9.54 -9.80 -3.56
CA LYS A 122 10.13 -10.24 -2.30
C LYS A 122 11.05 -11.41 -2.63
N CYS A 123 12.35 -11.20 -2.49
CA CYS A 123 13.25 -12.32 -2.58
C CYS A 123 12.88 -13.32 -1.49
N PRO A 124 12.78 -14.63 -1.81
CA PRO A 124 12.75 -15.64 -0.77
C PRO A 124 14.10 -15.59 -0.11
N SER A 125 14.25 -14.69 0.83
CA SER A 125 15.57 -14.40 1.29
C SER A 125 16.06 -15.51 2.17
N LYS A 126 17.25 -15.95 1.91
CA LYS A 126 18.05 -16.64 2.88
C LYS A 126 18.09 -15.89 4.21
N TYR A 127 17.85 -14.61 4.16
CA TYR A 127 17.73 -13.79 5.35
C TYR A 127 16.46 -14.06 6.14
N GLN A 128 15.35 -14.16 5.49
CA GLN A 128 14.11 -14.52 6.18
C GLN A 128 14.15 -15.95 6.67
N ALA A 129 14.63 -16.86 5.86
CA ALA A 129 14.79 -18.22 6.28
C ALA A 129 15.80 -18.33 7.42
N ALA A 130 16.90 -17.68 7.31
CA ALA A 130 17.87 -17.64 8.36
C ALA A 130 17.31 -16.89 9.53
N ALA A 131 16.76 -15.72 9.40
CA ALA A 131 16.21 -14.94 10.49
C ALA A 131 14.97 -15.56 11.06
N GLY A 132 14.09 -15.95 10.23
CA GLY A 132 12.83 -16.51 10.69
C GLY A 132 12.92 -17.95 11.13
N SER A 133 13.82 -18.71 10.62
CA SER A 133 13.86 -20.12 10.90
C SER A 133 14.92 -20.51 11.89
N SER A 134 15.94 -19.83 11.83
CA SER A 134 16.91 -19.95 12.89
C SER A 134 16.53 -19.07 13.99
N TYR A 135 15.67 -18.74 13.62
CA TYR A 135 15.35 -17.62 14.17
C TYR A 135 14.33 -17.90 15.24
#